data_0684eff52c192ccb225118eb22edc8f3
#
_entry.id   0684eff52c192ccb225118eb22edc8f3
#
_cell.length_a   1.000
_cell.length_b   1.000
_cell.length_c   1.000
_cell.angle_alpha   90.00
_cell.angle_beta   90.00
_cell.angle_gamma   90.00
#
_symmetry.space_group_name_H-M   'P 1'
#
loop_
_entity.id
_entity.type
_entity.pdbx_description
1 polymer ?
#
loop_
_entity_poly.entity_id
_entity_poly.type
_entity_poly.pdbx_seq_one_letter_code
_entity_poly.pdbx_strand_id
1 'polypeptide(L)'
;MPSQQVPDELLTLREKIDSIDEEMLDLLARRFNITARVGELKAESGLDSIDPVREQEKLERLRALAEDKSLNSEFILDLYQILFDEVVKNHRNFLK
;
A
#
# COMPACT_ATOMS: atom_id res chain seq x y z
N MET A 1 32.19 10.67 -14.63
CA MET A 1 32.27 12.06 -14.35
C MET A 1 30.90 12.69 -14.09
N PRO A 2 30.64 13.15 -12.91
CA PRO A 2 29.39 13.89 -12.71
C PRO A 2 29.55 15.24 -13.39
N SER A 3 28.70 15.50 -14.31
CA SER A 3 28.70 16.77 -15.03
C SER A 3 27.96 17.86 -14.29
N GLN A 4 27.28 17.49 -13.19
CA GLN A 4 26.45 18.42 -12.43
C GLN A 4 26.92 18.51 -10.99
N GLN A 5 26.99 19.74 -10.53
CA GLN A 5 27.17 19.98 -9.11
C GLN A 5 25.79 20.05 -8.47
N VAL A 6 25.57 19.25 -7.46
CA VAL A 6 24.29 19.14 -6.77
C VAL A 6 24.38 19.93 -5.47
N PRO A 7 23.45 20.85 -5.19
CA PRO A 7 23.43 21.55 -3.91
C PRO A 7 23.33 20.58 -2.73
N ASP A 8 24.00 20.92 -1.62
CA ASP A 8 23.98 20.09 -0.41
C ASP A 8 22.55 19.87 0.09
N GLU A 9 21.70 20.89 -0.03
CA GLU A 9 20.31 20.77 0.39
C GLU A 9 19.59 19.69 -0.41
N LEU A 10 19.86 19.60 -1.72
CA LEU A 10 19.24 18.56 -2.55
C LEU A 10 19.69 17.16 -2.12
N LEU A 11 20.96 17.00 -1.79
CA LEU A 11 21.48 15.72 -1.30
C LEU A 11 20.79 15.32 0.01
N THR A 12 20.64 16.27 0.92
CA THR A 12 19.96 16.04 2.20
C THR A 12 18.50 15.64 1.99
N LEU A 13 17.82 16.31 1.07
CA LEU A 13 16.42 15.99 0.76
C LEU A 13 16.29 14.60 0.14
N ARG A 14 17.22 14.21 -0.71
CA ARG A 14 17.24 12.86 -1.29
C ARG A 14 17.45 11.79 -0.23
N GLU A 15 18.31 12.03 0.75
CA GLU A 15 18.51 11.11 1.87
C GLU A 15 17.22 10.95 2.67
N LYS A 16 16.48 12.04 2.88
CA LYS A 16 15.20 12.00 3.57
C LYS A 16 14.17 11.19 2.80
N ILE A 17 14.15 11.35 1.46
CA ILE A 17 13.25 10.56 0.61
C ILE A 17 13.60 9.08 0.72
N ASP A 18 14.88 8.73 0.64
CA ASP A 18 15.32 7.33 0.74
C ASP A 18 14.92 6.71 2.07
N SER A 19 15.03 7.49 3.15
CA SER A 19 14.64 7.04 4.47
C SER A 19 13.12 6.79 4.54
N ILE A 20 12.33 7.66 3.94
CA ILE A 20 10.88 7.49 3.87
C ILE A 20 10.53 6.25 3.03
N ASP A 21 11.24 6.03 1.93
CA ASP A 21 11.01 4.85 1.10
C ASP A 21 11.24 3.56 1.87
N GLU A 22 12.28 3.50 2.71
CA GLU A 22 12.51 2.34 3.56
C GLU A 22 11.36 2.13 4.53
N GLU A 23 10.87 3.21 5.14
CA GLU A 23 9.71 3.15 6.04
C GLU A 23 8.46 2.65 5.31
N MET A 24 8.26 3.11 4.08
CA MET A 24 7.14 2.65 3.26
C MET A 24 7.21 1.16 2.99
N LEU A 25 8.40 0.65 2.65
CA LEU A 25 8.58 -0.78 2.40
C LEU A 25 8.39 -1.60 3.67
N ASP A 26 8.86 -1.11 4.81
CA ASP A 26 8.62 -1.76 6.10
C ASP A 26 7.13 -1.84 6.41
N LEU A 27 6.40 -0.75 6.14
CA LEU A 27 4.95 -0.73 6.34
C LEU A 27 4.22 -1.66 5.39
N LEU A 28 4.65 -1.73 4.13
CA LEU A 28 4.08 -2.66 3.17
C LEU A 28 4.31 -4.11 3.61
N ALA A 29 5.51 -4.43 4.08
CA ALA A 29 5.82 -5.77 4.57
C ALA A 29 4.91 -6.15 5.75
N ARG A 30 4.74 -5.22 6.70
CA ARG A 30 3.83 -5.43 7.84
C ARG A 30 2.40 -5.62 7.38
N ARG A 31 1.97 -4.81 6.44
CA ARG A 31 0.60 -4.89 5.91
C ARG A 31 0.36 -6.24 5.23
N PHE A 32 1.29 -6.70 4.40
CA PHE A 32 1.16 -7.99 3.74
C PHE A 32 1.20 -9.16 4.73
N ASN A 33 1.99 -9.06 5.79
CA ASN A 33 1.99 -10.09 6.84
C ASN A 33 0.61 -10.20 7.49
N ILE A 34 -0.03 -9.06 7.74
CA ILE A 34 -1.37 -9.03 8.32
C ILE A 34 -2.42 -9.55 7.33
N THR A 35 -2.36 -9.12 6.07
CA THR A 35 -3.32 -9.59 5.08
C THR A 35 -3.14 -11.08 4.76
N ALA A 36 -1.92 -11.60 4.88
CA ALA A 36 -1.69 -13.04 4.74
C ALA A 36 -2.47 -13.82 5.81
N ARG A 37 -2.46 -13.32 7.05
CA ARG A 37 -3.24 -13.94 8.12
C ARG A 37 -4.75 -13.84 7.85
N VAL A 38 -5.18 -12.69 7.33
CA VAL A 38 -6.59 -12.53 6.92
C VAL A 38 -6.94 -13.56 5.85
N GLY A 39 -6.05 -13.78 4.88
CA GLY A 39 -6.26 -14.78 3.83
C GLY A 39 -6.38 -16.19 4.38
N GLU A 40 -5.54 -16.56 5.36
CA GLU A 40 -5.63 -17.85 6.01
C GLU A 40 -6.98 -18.03 6.71
N LEU A 41 -7.41 -17.00 7.44
CA LEU A 41 -8.70 -17.05 8.15
C LEU A 41 -9.88 -17.15 7.20
N LYS A 42 -9.84 -16.44 6.09
CA LYS A 42 -10.88 -16.52 5.06
C LYS A 42 -10.95 -17.92 4.45
N ALA A 43 -9.79 -18.51 4.15
CA ALA A 43 -9.73 -19.86 3.60
C ALA A 43 -10.29 -20.88 4.59
N GLU A 44 -9.91 -20.77 5.87
CA GLU A 44 -10.40 -21.65 6.92
C GLU A 44 -11.92 -21.54 7.10
N SER A 45 -12.47 -20.34 6.90
CA SER A 45 -13.90 -20.08 7.07
C SER A 45 -14.70 -20.23 5.78
N GLY A 46 -14.05 -20.60 4.67
CA GLY A 46 -14.73 -20.73 3.39
C GLY A 46 -15.17 -19.41 2.79
N LEU A 47 -14.55 -18.30 3.19
CA LEU A 47 -14.89 -16.97 2.67
C LEU A 47 -14.10 -16.66 1.40
N ASP A 48 -14.71 -15.85 0.52
CA ASP A 48 -14.05 -15.42 -0.71
C ASP A 48 -12.91 -14.44 -0.39
N SER A 49 -11.91 -14.41 -1.27
CA SER A 49 -10.82 -13.45 -1.22
C SER A 49 -11.29 -12.02 -1.48
N ILE A 50 -12.40 -11.86 -2.20
CA ILE A 50 -12.98 -10.55 -2.54
C ILE A 50 -14.14 -10.25 -1.62
N ASP A 51 -14.12 -9.07 -1.03
CA ASP A 51 -15.19 -8.54 -0.20
C ASP A 51 -15.54 -7.15 -0.72
N PRO A 52 -16.50 -7.04 -1.65
CA PRO A 52 -16.83 -5.76 -2.30
C PRO A 52 -17.28 -4.67 -1.33
N VAL A 53 -18.03 -5.04 -0.30
CA VAL A 53 -18.51 -4.07 0.68
C VAL A 53 -17.34 -3.48 1.46
N ARG A 54 -16.42 -4.33 1.90
CA ARG A 54 -15.24 -3.91 2.64
C ARG A 54 -14.33 -3.03 1.77
N GLU A 55 -14.14 -3.41 0.49
CA GLU A 55 -13.32 -2.62 -0.42
C GLU A 55 -13.92 -1.23 -0.63
N GLN A 56 -15.23 -1.13 -0.80
CA GLN A 56 -15.91 0.16 -0.98
C GLN A 56 -15.75 1.04 0.26
N GLU A 57 -15.99 0.49 1.43
CA GLU A 57 -15.81 1.22 2.69
C GLU A 57 -14.38 1.72 2.84
N LYS A 58 -13.42 0.89 2.50
CA LYS A 58 -12.00 1.21 2.58
C LYS A 58 -11.64 2.36 1.63
N LEU A 59 -12.15 2.30 0.40
CA LEU A 59 -11.88 3.36 -0.59
C LEU A 59 -12.46 4.70 -0.13
N GLU A 60 -13.65 4.70 0.44
CA GLU A 60 -14.26 5.93 0.96
C GLU A 60 -13.43 6.52 2.10
N ARG A 61 -12.98 5.67 3.01
CA ARG A 61 -12.11 6.09 4.10
C ARG A 61 -10.78 6.65 3.59
N LEU A 62 -10.18 5.97 2.61
CA LEU A 62 -8.91 6.40 2.03
C LEU A 62 -9.04 7.74 1.32
N ARG A 63 -10.16 7.97 0.64
CA ARG A 63 -10.42 9.26 0.00
C ARG A 63 -10.42 10.38 1.02
N ALA A 64 -11.14 10.19 2.12
CA ALA A 64 -11.22 11.18 3.19
C ALA A 64 -9.85 11.43 3.82
N LEU A 65 -9.09 10.37 4.09
CA LEU A 65 -7.75 10.49 4.65
C LEU A 65 -6.78 11.22 3.70
N ALA A 66 -6.88 10.92 2.42
CA ALA A 66 -6.04 11.58 1.40
C ALA A 66 -6.32 13.08 1.37
N GLU A 67 -7.59 13.46 1.37
CA GLU A 67 -7.99 14.86 1.38
C GLU A 67 -7.49 15.57 2.64
N ASP A 68 -7.63 14.92 3.79
CA ASP A 68 -7.17 15.47 5.07
C ASP A 68 -5.66 15.73 5.07
N LYS A 69 -4.90 14.89 4.37
CA LYS A 69 -3.44 14.99 4.30
C LYS A 69 -2.95 15.78 3.08
N SER A 70 -3.85 16.40 2.36
CA SER A 70 -3.56 17.18 1.14
C SER A 70 -2.88 16.34 0.05
N LEU A 71 -3.26 15.06 -0.03
CA LEU A 71 -2.80 14.16 -1.08
C LEU A 71 -3.84 14.07 -2.19
N ASN A 72 -3.40 13.80 -3.40
CA ASN A 72 -4.30 13.57 -4.53
C ASN A 72 -5.08 12.28 -4.27
N SER A 73 -6.38 12.40 -4.02
CA SER A 73 -7.21 11.26 -3.66
C SER A 73 -7.31 10.23 -4.79
N GLU A 74 -7.36 10.66 -6.04
CA GLU A 74 -7.43 9.72 -7.16
C GLU A 74 -6.17 8.86 -7.25
N PHE A 75 -5.01 9.48 -7.07
CA PHE A 75 -3.74 8.76 -7.03
C PHE A 75 -3.72 7.73 -5.89
N ILE A 76 -4.17 8.14 -4.70
CA ILE A 76 -4.20 7.26 -3.54
C ILE A 76 -5.15 6.08 -3.78
N LEU A 77 -6.32 6.34 -4.38
CA LEU A 77 -7.27 5.26 -4.66
C LEU A 77 -6.71 4.26 -5.70
N ASP A 78 -6.03 4.76 -6.72
CA ASP A 78 -5.38 3.90 -7.71
C ASP A 78 -4.30 3.04 -7.07
N LEU A 79 -3.49 3.65 -6.21
CA LEU A 79 -2.43 2.94 -5.49
C LEU A 79 -3.01 1.81 -4.63
N TYR A 80 -4.08 2.09 -3.90
CA TYR A 80 -4.71 1.08 -3.05
C TYR A 80 -5.44 0.02 -3.85
N GLN A 81 -5.94 0.34 -5.03
CA GLN A 81 -6.52 -0.67 -5.89
C GLN A 81 -5.45 -1.70 -6.31
N ILE A 82 -4.25 -1.23 -6.61
CA ILE A 82 -3.12 -2.11 -6.92
C ILE A 82 -2.80 -3.00 -5.72
N LEU A 83 -2.80 -2.44 -4.51
CA LEU A 83 -2.57 -3.21 -3.29
C LEU A 83 -3.67 -4.25 -3.06
N PHE A 84 -4.93 -3.88 -3.28
CA PHE A 84 -6.06 -4.81 -3.12
C PHE A 84 -5.92 -5.98 -4.10
N ASP A 85 -5.58 -5.70 -5.35
CA ASP A 85 -5.42 -6.73 -6.37
C ASP A 85 -4.29 -7.70 -6.00
N GLU A 86 -3.21 -7.18 -5.44
CA GLU A 86 -2.09 -8.02 -4.99
C GLU A 86 -2.50 -8.90 -3.82
N VAL A 87 -3.28 -8.35 -2.87
CA VAL A 87 -3.78 -9.10 -1.73
C VAL A 87 -4.69 -10.24 -2.18
N VAL A 88 -5.61 -9.97 -3.11
CA VAL A 88 -6.51 -10.99 -3.65
C VAL A 88 -5.73 -12.10 -4.34
N LYS A 89 -4.74 -11.73 -5.13
CA LYS A 89 -3.86 -12.68 -5.80
C LYS A 89 -3.15 -13.59 -4.80
N ASN A 90 -2.63 -13.02 -3.72
CA ASN A 90 -1.94 -13.77 -2.67
C ASN A 90 -2.92 -14.69 -1.92
N HIS A 91 -4.13 -14.20 -1.60
CA HIS A 91 -5.14 -14.99 -0.91
C HIS A 91 -5.55 -16.21 -1.73
N ARG A 92 -5.72 -16.04 -3.03
CA ARG A 92 -6.12 -17.15 -3.91
C ARG A 92 -5.06 -18.25 -3.97
N ASN A 93 -3.82 -17.94 -3.69
CA ASN A 93 -2.77 -18.95 -3.60
C ASN A 93 -2.97 -19.91 -2.42
N PHE A 94 -3.66 -19.49 -1.38
CA PHE A 94 -3.99 -20.36 -0.24
C PHE A 94 -5.12 -21.34 -0.56
N LEU A 95 -5.89 -21.06 -1.60
CA LEU A 95 -7.05 -21.88 -1.96
C LEU A 95 -6.73 -23.03 -2.90
N LYS A 96 -5.48 -23.14 -3.32
CA LYS A 96 -5.04 -24.19 -4.24
C LYS A 96 -4.76 -25.48 -3.52
#